data_d930604eb05eb7f666a2ffc4e70cd9ae
#
_entry.id   d930604eb05eb7f666a2ffc4e70cd9ae
#
_cell.length_a   1.000
_cell.length_b   1.000
_cell.length_c   1.000
_cell.angle_alpha   90.00
_cell.angle_beta   90.00
_cell.angle_gamma   90.00
#
_symmetry.space_group_name_H-M   'P 1'
#
loop_
_entity.id
_entity.type
_entity.pdbx_description
1 polymer ?
#
loop_
_entity_poly.entity_id
_entity_poly.type
_entity_poly.pdbx_seq_one_letter_code
_entity_poly.pdbx_strand_id
1 'polypeptide(L)'
;MWTRRAVGLLLVGLIGWSSLAWAQGKMTIATGVDPVFSAYYVAQEEGLFKKHGLDVRINTGPSGSAMVAFLVNGQIESAFGSEIAGIANHNLDPNVVVVAQAARLVRWIALVGRNVDSLDQLKGKKVGVARGSGGEVFWLAMLDKLKLNAADYTVVNVEAPEMVAALERGNIDAYAVWEPWVTRGLAAVKNTKVLRTQEGILEQGVFIYMNQGWIKKNPAQAEGFVRALVEATEIINKDRSRAAKDVSAFLKSLDPPMVEQLMTKLTYDMELSNDSISMLRLAESQLKQQGKLTKPVDYGAFIYPDLLRKVLPGKVNYKP
;
A
#
# COMPACT_ATOMS: atom_id res chain seq x y z
N MET A 1 -47.20 -75.73 -16.16
CA MET A 1 -46.56 -74.72 -17.02
C MET A 1 -46.41 -73.44 -16.21
N TRP A 2 -45.22 -73.16 -15.71
CA TRP A 2 -44.94 -72.01 -14.92
C TRP A 2 -43.86 -71.23 -15.66
N THR A 3 -44.21 -70.00 -16.09
CA THR A 3 -43.28 -69.03 -16.73
C THR A 3 -42.67 -68.13 -15.67
N ARG A 4 -41.35 -68.22 -15.48
CA ARG A 4 -40.55 -67.30 -14.63
C ARG A 4 -40.31 -66.04 -15.43
N ARG A 5 -40.78 -64.90 -14.90
CA ARG A 5 -40.38 -63.53 -15.34
C ARG A 5 -39.10 -63.11 -14.60
N ALA A 6 -38.05 -62.85 -15.35
CA ALA A 6 -36.84 -62.26 -14.85
C ALA A 6 -37.03 -60.73 -14.72
N VAL A 7 -36.84 -60.17 -13.51
CA VAL A 7 -36.81 -58.75 -13.27
C VAL A 7 -35.34 -58.30 -13.33
N GLY A 8 -34.99 -57.58 -14.38
CA GLY A 8 -33.65 -56.95 -14.48
C GLY A 8 -33.59 -55.71 -13.62
N LEU A 9 -32.72 -55.68 -12.58
CA LEU A 9 -32.36 -54.47 -11.83
C LEU A 9 -31.33 -53.67 -12.62
N LEU A 10 -31.72 -52.48 -13.10
CA LEU A 10 -30.81 -51.45 -13.62
C LEU A 10 -30.23 -50.69 -12.41
N LEU A 11 -28.97 -50.97 -12.09
CA LEU A 11 -28.18 -50.17 -11.19
C LEU A 11 -27.69 -48.90 -11.93
N VAL A 12 -28.36 -47.76 -11.71
CA VAL A 12 -27.90 -46.45 -12.16
C VAL A 12 -26.83 -46.00 -11.16
N GLY A 13 -25.57 -46.08 -11.55
CA GLY A 13 -24.44 -45.55 -10.80
C GLY A 13 -24.47 -44.04 -10.80
N LEU A 14 -24.88 -43.43 -9.69
CA LEU A 14 -24.67 -42.01 -9.40
C LEU A 14 -23.17 -41.80 -9.20
N ILE A 15 -22.47 -41.34 -10.26
CA ILE A 15 -21.13 -40.80 -10.15
C ILE A 15 -21.30 -39.43 -9.47
N GLY A 16 -21.18 -39.42 -8.15
CA GLY A 16 -21.09 -38.19 -7.38
C GLY A 16 -19.82 -37.45 -7.77
N TRP A 17 -19.94 -36.34 -8.46
CA TRP A 17 -18.88 -35.37 -8.59
C TRP A 17 -18.64 -34.79 -7.18
N SER A 18 -17.72 -35.40 -6.45
CA SER A 18 -17.14 -34.79 -5.27
C SER A 18 -16.36 -33.58 -5.76
N SER A 19 -16.96 -32.37 -5.69
CA SER A 19 -16.22 -31.14 -5.75
C SER A 19 -15.22 -31.17 -4.59
N LEU A 20 -13.96 -31.46 -4.90
CA LEU A 20 -12.87 -31.24 -3.96
C LEU A 20 -12.92 -29.74 -3.64
N ALA A 21 -13.58 -29.39 -2.56
CA ALA A 21 -13.44 -28.07 -1.95
C ALA A 21 -11.99 -27.97 -1.49
N TRP A 22 -11.15 -27.37 -2.29
CA TRP A 22 -9.79 -27.04 -1.89
C TRP A 22 -9.91 -26.17 -0.66
N ALA A 23 -9.33 -26.61 0.45
CA ALA A 23 -9.28 -25.81 1.66
C ALA A 23 -8.62 -24.46 1.31
N GLN A 24 -9.38 -23.38 1.48
CA GLN A 24 -8.85 -22.02 1.21
C GLN A 24 -7.65 -21.76 2.11
N GLY A 25 -6.55 -21.33 1.51
CA GLY A 25 -5.37 -20.90 2.26
C GLY A 25 -5.66 -19.65 3.06
N LYS A 26 -5.50 -19.73 4.39
CA LYS A 26 -5.65 -18.55 5.26
C LYS A 26 -4.48 -17.60 5.09
N MET A 27 -4.77 -16.30 4.99
CA MET A 27 -3.77 -15.25 4.87
C MET A 27 -4.22 -14.00 5.63
N THR A 28 -3.34 -13.42 6.42
CA THR A 28 -3.56 -12.13 7.07
C THR A 28 -2.70 -11.08 6.37
N ILE A 29 -3.33 -10.01 5.94
CA ILE A 29 -2.64 -8.88 5.32
C ILE A 29 -2.93 -7.61 6.11
N ALA A 30 -2.10 -6.59 5.95
CA ALA A 30 -2.29 -5.36 6.69
C ALA A 30 -2.02 -4.12 5.82
N THR A 31 -2.72 -3.02 6.13
CA THR A 31 -2.62 -1.77 5.38
C THR A 31 -3.12 -0.56 6.18
N GLY A 32 -3.00 0.64 5.63
CA GLY A 32 -3.63 1.85 6.15
C GLY A 32 -5.12 1.92 5.83
N VAL A 33 -5.72 3.10 5.99
CA VAL A 33 -7.17 3.34 5.82
C VAL A 33 -7.43 4.40 4.74
N ASP A 34 -6.70 4.34 3.64
CA ASP A 34 -6.83 5.33 2.56
C ASP A 34 -6.88 4.68 1.16
N PRO A 35 -7.41 5.39 0.14
CA PRO A 35 -7.68 4.85 -1.19
C PRO A 35 -6.44 4.40 -1.98
N VAL A 36 -5.22 4.72 -1.55
CA VAL A 36 -4.02 4.24 -2.23
C VAL A 36 -3.91 2.71 -2.20
N PHE A 37 -4.55 2.08 -1.21
CA PHE A 37 -4.58 0.63 -1.02
C PHE A 37 -5.78 -0.07 -1.71
N SER A 38 -6.43 0.60 -2.65
CA SER A 38 -7.66 0.14 -3.32
C SER A 38 -7.60 -1.28 -3.84
N ALA A 39 -6.42 -1.75 -4.33
CA ALA A 39 -6.32 -3.12 -4.83
C ALA A 39 -6.66 -4.18 -3.78
N TYR A 40 -6.34 -3.95 -2.50
CA TYR A 40 -6.72 -4.85 -1.41
C TYR A 40 -8.23 -4.84 -1.17
N TYR A 41 -8.81 -3.65 -1.13
CA TYR A 41 -10.23 -3.47 -0.83
C TYR A 41 -11.11 -3.99 -1.96
N VAL A 42 -10.79 -3.65 -3.19
CA VAL A 42 -11.50 -4.17 -4.38
C VAL A 42 -11.37 -5.70 -4.46
N ALA A 43 -10.17 -6.26 -4.24
CA ALA A 43 -10.01 -7.71 -4.23
C ALA A 43 -10.87 -8.39 -3.15
N GLN A 44 -11.07 -7.76 -2.01
CA GLN A 44 -11.92 -8.27 -0.92
C GLN A 44 -13.40 -8.17 -1.29
N GLU A 45 -13.89 -6.99 -1.68
CA GLU A 45 -15.31 -6.74 -1.97
C GLU A 45 -15.79 -7.51 -3.21
N GLU A 46 -14.95 -7.64 -4.25
CA GLU A 46 -15.22 -8.42 -5.46
C GLU A 46 -15.02 -9.94 -5.28
N GLY A 47 -14.60 -10.38 -4.09
CA GLY A 47 -14.38 -11.79 -3.80
C GLY A 47 -13.21 -12.43 -4.54
N LEU A 48 -12.27 -11.64 -5.07
CA LEU A 48 -11.15 -12.12 -5.88
C LEU A 48 -10.20 -12.99 -5.08
N PHE A 49 -9.98 -12.71 -3.81
CA PHE A 49 -9.17 -13.58 -2.95
C PHE A 49 -9.77 -15.00 -2.89
N LYS A 50 -11.08 -15.12 -2.66
CA LYS A 50 -11.78 -16.41 -2.64
C LYS A 50 -11.74 -17.11 -3.99
N LYS A 51 -11.90 -16.36 -5.10
CA LYS A 51 -11.76 -16.85 -6.47
C LYS A 51 -10.40 -17.51 -6.69
N HIS A 52 -9.33 -16.97 -6.09
CA HIS A 52 -7.97 -17.50 -6.17
C HIS A 52 -7.58 -18.42 -5.00
N GLY A 53 -8.55 -19.01 -4.31
CA GLY A 53 -8.33 -20.02 -3.27
C GLY A 53 -7.82 -19.50 -1.94
N LEU A 54 -8.08 -18.24 -1.61
CA LEU A 54 -7.62 -17.57 -0.38
C LEU A 54 -8.78 -17.13 0.50
N ASP A 55 -8.64 -17.35 1.80
CA ASP A 55 -9.42 -16.72 2.86
C ASP A 55 -8.55 -15.62 3.50
N VAL A 56 -8.76 -14.37 3.05
CA VAL A 56 -7.93 -13.23 3.43
C VAL A 56 -8.60 -12.40 4.51
N ARG A 57 -7.87 -12.15 5.59
CA ARG A 57 -8.21 -11.16 6.61
C ARG A 57 -7.38 -9.90 6.39
N ILE A 58 -8.03 -8.73 6.26
CA ILE A 58 -7.36 -7.44 6.16
C ILE A 58 -7.38 -6.74 7.51
N ASN A 59 -6.21 -6.51 8.10
CA ASN A 59 -6.03 -5.66 9.26
C ASN A 59 -5.71 -4.23 8.81
N THR A 60 -6.28 -3.24 9.47
CA THR A 60 -6.01 -1.83 9.17
C THR A 60 -5.35 -1.15 10.36
N GLY A 61 -4.52 -0.16 10.09
CA GLY A 61 -3.81 0.64 11.08
C GLY A 61 -3.67 2.11 10.66
N PRO A 62 -2.89 2.91 11.41
CA PRO A 62 -2.80 4.35 11.22
C PRO A 62 -2.16 4.72 9.85
N SER A 63 -1.32 3.86 9.31
CA SER A 63 -0.72 3.99 7.97
C SER A 63 -0.28 2.63 7.46
N GLY A 64 -0.20 2.46 6.12
CA GLY A 64 0.37 1.25 5.53
C GLY A 64 1.81 1.02 6.01
N SER A 65 2.60 2.07 6.12
CA SER A 65 3.99 1.99 6.59
C SER A 65 4.13 1.43 8.00
N ALA A 66 3.26 1.82 8.94
CA ALA A 66 3.24 1.25 10.28
C ALA A 66 2.91 -0.25 10.26
N MET A 67 2.07 -0.67 9.31
CA MET A 67 1.65 -2.07 9.19
C MET A 67 2.73 -2.98 8.58
N VAL A 68 3.69 -2.44 7.81
CA VAL A 68 4.82 -3.22 7.25
C VAL A 68 5.66 -3.86 8.34
N ALA A 69 5.76 -3.23 9.51
CA ALA A 69 6.53 -3.77 10.65
C ALA A 69 6.03 -5.15 11.13
N PHE A 70 4.75 -5.48 10.93
CA PHE A 70 4.19 -6.78 11.31
C PHE A 70 4.63 -7.94 10.39
N LEU A 71 5.30 -7.66 9.25
CA LEU A 71 5.95 -8.68 8.43
C LEU A 71 7.18 -9.26 9.11
N VAL A 72 7.87 -8.44 9.91
CA VAL A 72 9.01 -8.88 10.72
C VAL A 72 8.52 -9.94 11.70
N ASN A 73 9.20 -11.07 11.76
CA ASN A 73 8.80 -12.25 12.55
C ASN A 73 7.50 -12.94 12.07
N GLY A 74 7.00 -12.65 10.87
CA GLY A 74 5.90 -13.38 10.24
C GLY A 74 4.56 -13.28 10.95
N GLN A 75 4.23 -12.12 11.53
CA GLN A 75 2.92 -11.89 12.17
C GLN A 75 1.80 -11.73 11.15
N ILE A 76 2.14 -11.30 9.94
CA ILE A 76 1.26 -11.22 8.76
C ILE A 76 2.03 -11.68 7.53
N GLU A 77 1.32 -11.98 6.44
CA GLU A 77 1.91 -12.50 5.21
C GLU A 77 2.20 -11.41 4.18
N SER A 78 1.41 -10.31 4.17
CA SER A 78 1.62 -9.18 3.26
C SER A 78 1.19 -7.85 3.88
N ALA A 79 1.84 -6.77 3.44
CA ALA A 79 1.45 -5.39 3.74
C ALA A 79 1.70 -4.47 2.56
N PHE A 80 0.91 -3.39 2.46
CA PHE A 80 1.23 -2.24 1.64
C PHE A 80 1.92 -1.16 2.47
N GLY A 81 2.94 -0.51 1.89
CA GLY A 81 3.62 0.59 2.56
C GLY A 81 4.50 1.41 1.62
N SER A 82 5.09 2.46 2.18
CA SER A 82 6.06 3.31 1.49
C SER A 82 7.39 2.59 1.28
N GLU A 83 8.23 3.14 0.42
CA GLU A 83 9.59 2.70 0.13
C GLU A 83 10.45 2.60 1.38
N ILE A 84 10.41 3.66 2.19
CA ILE A 84 11.20 3.76 3.44
C ILE A 84 10.82 2.65 4.44
N ALA A 85 9.54 2.35 4.56
CA ALA A 85 9.06 1.31 5.46
C ALA A 85 9.53 -0.08 5.03
N GLY A 86 9.47 -0.38 3.73
CA GLY A 86 9.94 -1.66 3.20
C GLY A 86 11.43 -1.86 3.42
N ILE A 87 12.25 -0.86 3.08
CA ILE A 87 13.70 -0.92 3.24
C ILE A 87 14.10 -1.06 4.71
N ALA A 88 13.51 -0.25 5.58
CA ALA A 88 13.79 -0.30 7.02
C ALA A 88 13.48 -1.68 7.62
N ASN A 89 12.32 -2.25 7.27
CA ASN A 89 11.93 -3.57 7.77
C ASN A 89 12.72 -4.72 7.14
N HIS A 90 13.11 -4.63 5.86
CA HIS A 90 14.04 -5.59 5.24
C HIS A 90 15.42 -5.58 5.91
N ASN A 91 15.90 -4.40 6.32
CA ASN A 91 17.17 -4.28 7.05
C ASN A 91 17.13 -4.96 8.42
N LEU A 92 15.94 -5.03 9.05
CA LEU A 92 15.70 -5.75 10.31
C LEU A 92 15.48 -7.25 10.08
N ASP A 93 14.69 -7.60 9.07
CA ASP A 93 14.40 -8.99 8.69
C ASP A 93 14.49 -9.15 7.15
N PRO A 94 15.53 -9.83 6.63
CA PRO A 94 15.69 -10.09 5.20
C PRO A 94 14.54 -10.89 4.54
N ASN A 95 13.65 -11.50 5.33
CA ASN A 95 12.45 -12.14 4.80
C ASN A 95 11.38 -11.13 4.36
N VAL A 96 11.47 -9.87 4.74
CA VAL A 96 10.60 -8.82 4.21
C VAL A 96 11.08 -8.47 2.80
N VAL A 97 10.32 -8.86 1.78
CA VAL A 97 10.68 -8.63 0.37
C VAL A 97 9.61 -7.84 -0.35
N VAL A 98 10.01 -7.07 -1.37
CA VAL A 98 9.08 -6.38 -2.27
C VAL A 98 8.68 -7.31 -3.41
N VAL A 99 7.37 -7.45 -3.66
CA VAL A 99 6.85 -8.30 -4.74
C VAL A 99 6.27 -7.51 -5.91
N ALA A 100 5.82 -6.27 -5.66
CA ALA A 100 5.36 -5.33 -6.70
C ALA A 100 5.31 -3.90 -6.16
N GLN A 101 5.45 -2.92 -7.05
CA GLN A 101 4.84 -1.61 -6.88
C GLN A 101 3.35 -1.74 -7.20
N ALA A 102 2.46 -1.12 -6.44
CA ALA A 102 1.01 -1.23 -6.64
C ALA A 102 0.37 0.06 -7.15
N ALA A 103 0.96 1.20 -6.83
CA ALA A 103 0.50 2.49 -7.31
C ALA A 103 1.62 3.53 -7.30
N ARG A 104 1.48 4.54 -8.17
CA ARG A 104 2.29 5.76 -8.16
C ARG A 104 1.47 6.92 -7.59
N LEU A 105 2.12 7.75 -6.81
CA LEU A 105 1.53 8.92 -6.19
C LEU A 105 1.76 10.13 -7.12
N VAL A 106 0.71 10.66 -7.74
CA VAL A 106 0.84 11.79 -8.68
C VAL A 106 0.73 13.13 -7.94
N ARG A 107 -0.36 13.35 -7.21
CA ARG A 107 -0.62 14.54 -6.37
C ARG A 107 -1.21 14.17 -5.02
N TRP A 108 -0.65 13.13 -4.43
CA TRP A 108 -1.19 12.48 -3.25
C TRP A 108 -0.70 13.08 -1.95
N ILE A 109 0.52 13.62 -1.93
CA ILE A 109 1.17 14.13 -0.73
C ILE A 109 1.35 15.64 -0.84
N ALA A 110 1.12 16.34 0.27
CA ALA A 110 1.30 17.78 0.36
C ALA A 110 1.78 18.21 1.75
N LEU A 111 2.42 19.38 1.79
CA LEU A 111 2.66 20.17 3.00
C LEU A 111 1.49 21.13 3.18
N VAL A 112 0.75 20.96 4.26
CA VAL A 112 -0.36 21.84 4.65
C VAL A 112 0.07 22.68 5.83
N GLY A 113 -0.11 24.00 5.75
CA GLY A 113 0.21 24.92 6.82
C GLY A 113 -1.02 25.67 7.32
N ARG A 114 -0.99 26.12 8.58
CA ARG A 114 -2.03 26.96 9.19
C ARG A 114 -1.44 28.32 9.60
N ASN A 115 -2.11 29.41 9.20
CA ASN A 115 -1.66 30.79 9.45
C ASN A 115 -0.24 31.06 8.90
N VAL A 116 0.15 30.39 7.85
CA VAL A 116 1.42 30.53 7.15
C VAL A 116 1.18 30.51 5.65
N ASP A 117 1.89 31.36 4.92
CA ASP A 117 1.67 31.59 3.49
C ASP A 117 2.80 31.09 2.61
N SER A 118 3.94 30.78 3.20
CA SER A 118 5.15 30.34 2.50
C SER A 118 6.01 29.42 3.36
N LEU A 119 6.97 28.74 2.72
CA LEU A 119 7.97 27.93 3.43
C LEU A 119 8.88 28.77 4.33
N ASP A 120 9.15 30.04 3.99
CA ASP A 120 9.95 30.92 4.81
C ASP A 120 9.26 31.25 6.16
N GLN A 121 7.93 31.36 6.15
CA GLN A 121 7.17 31.58 7.38
C GLN A 121 7.09 30.34 8.28
N LEU A 122 7.50 29.16 7.78
CA LEU A 122 7.62 27.95 8.58
C LEU A 122 8.95 27.86 9.37
N LYS A 123 9.93 28.72 9.11
CA LYS A 123 11.19 28.72 9.88
C LYS A 123 10.90 28.94 11.36
N GLY A 124 11.51 28.14 12.22
CA GLY A 124 11.29 28.12 13.65
C GLY A 124 10.00 27.44 14.11
N LYS A 125 9.17 26.95 13.20
CA LYS A 125 7.86 26.35 13.50
C LYS A 125 7.90 24.83 13.55
N LYS A 126 6.81 24.25 14.08
CA LYS A 126 6.64 22.80 14.26
C LYS A 126 5.95 22.19 13.04
N VAL A 127 6.59 21.19 12.45
CA VAL A 127 6.05 20.44 11.30
C VAL A 127 5.76 19.00 11.71
N GLY A 128 4.51 18.60 11.63
CA GLY A 128 4.06 17.23 11.88
C GLY A 128 4.45 16.31 10.72
N VAL A 129 5.08 15.19 11.03
CA VAL A 129 5.47 14.16 10.05
C VAL A 129 5.32 12.79 10.69
N ALA A 130 4.63 11.85 10.03
CA ALA A 130 4.62 10.47 10.47
C ALA A 130 5.94 9.80 10.04
N ARG A 131 6.75 9.38 10.99
CA ARG A 131 8.07 8.79 10.69
C ARG A 131 7.93 7.44 10.00
N GLY A 132 8.82 7.15 9.06
CA GLY A 132 8.79 5.93 8.25
C GLY A 132 7.70 5.92 7.18
N SER A 133 7.05 7.05 6.91
CA SER A 133 5.96 7.17 5.94
C SER A 133 6.37 7.88 4.66
N GLY A 134 5.50 7.82 3.64
CA GLY A 134 5.65 8.62 2.42
C GLY A 134 5.68 10.13 2.67
N GLY A 135 5.02 10.61 3.73
CA GLY A 135 5.11 12.01 4.18
C GLY A 135 6.51 12.41 4.63
N GLU A 136 7.23 11.51 5.33
CA GLU A 136 8.63 11.76 5.68
C GLU A 136 9.53 11.77 4.43
N VAL A 137 9.32 10.83 3.50
CA VAL A 137 10.05 10.80 2.21
C VAL A 137 9.88 12.14 1.48
N PHE A 138 8.65 12.61 1.35
CA PHE A 138 8.35 13.89 0.71
C PHE A 138 8.98 15.07 1.44
N TRP A 139 8.86 15.15 2.78
CA TRP A 139 9.44 16.22 3.59
C TRP A 139 10.95 16.35 3.36
N LEU A 140 11.66 15.24 3.45
CA LEU A 140 13.12 15.20 3.28
C LEU A 140 13.56 15.54 1.85
N ALA A 141 12.86 14.99 0.85
CA ALA A 141 13.13 15.30 -0.55
C ALA A 141 12.85 16.78 -0.88
N MET A 142 11.81 17.37 -0.27
CA MET A 142 11.50 18.78 -0.43
C MET A 142 12.61 19.68 0.15
N LEU A 143 13.08 19.36 1.36
CA LEU A 143 14.21 20.10 1.97
C LEU A 143 15.46 20.05 1.08
N ASP A 144 15.82 18.86 0.58
CA ASP A 144 17.00 18.72 -0.28
C ASP A 144 16.81 19.42 -1.64
N LYS A 145 15.68 19.20 -2.31
CA LYS A 145 15.38 19.78 -3.63
C LYS A 145 15.37 21.32 -3.62
N LEU A 146 14.83 21.91 -2.54
CA LEU A 146 14.71 23.35 -2.39
C LEU A 146 15.89 23.96 -1.63
N LYS A 147 16.90 23.15 -1.26
CA LYS A 147 18.09 23.58 -0.50
C LYS A 147 17.73 24.27 0.81
N LEU A 148 16.71 23.76 1.51
CA LEU A 148 16.29 24.28 2.81
C LEU A 148 17.09 23.60 3.93
N ASN A 149 17.44 24.37 4.95
CA ASN A 149 18.16 23.83 6.10
C ASN A 149 17.17 23.10 7.04
N ALA A 150 17.35 21.81 7.25
CA ALA A 150 16.50 21.03 8.15
C ALA A 150 16.47 21.54 9.59
N ALA A 151 17.57 22.18 10.06
CA ALA A 151 17.67 22.76 11.40
C ALA A 151 16.75 23.99 11.61
N ASP A 152 16.22 24.57 10.52
CA ASP A 152 15.27 25.68 10.59
C ASP A 152 13.87 25.23 11.02
N TYR A 153 13.60 23.92 11.13
CA TYR A 153 12.27 23.37 11.40
C TYR A 153 12.29 22.39 12.59
N THR A 154 11.25 22.42 13.42
CA THR A 154 11.06 21.44 14.48
C THR A 154 10.13 20.33 13.98
N VAL A 155 10.69 19.16 13.63
CA VAL A 155 9.90 18.02 13.20
C VAL A 155 9.30 17.30 14.41
N VAL A 156 7.98 17.20 14.45
CA VAL A 156 7.21 16.48 15.48
C VAL A 156 6.66 15.18 14.86
N ASN A 157 6.92 14.05 15.52
CA ASN A 157 6.30 12.79 15.08
C ASN A 157 4.81 12.77 15.44
N VAL A 158 3.96 12.77 14.42
CA VAL A 158 2.48 12.72 14.55
C VAL A 158 1.95 11.73 13.52
N GLU A 159 1.13 10.78 13.95
CA GLU A 159 0.46 9.86 13.03
C GLU A 159 -0.60 10.60 12.20
N ALA A 160 -0.78 10.18 10.95
CA ALA A 160 -1.62 10.89 9.98
C ALA A 160 -3.06 11.15 10.47
N PRO A 161 -3.76 10.21 11.13
CA PRO A 161 -5.10 10.47 11.67
C PRO A 161 -5.17 11.57 12.72
N GLU A 162 -4.06 11.86 13.41
CA GLU A 162 -3.98 12.83 14.50
C GLU A 162 -3.56 14.22 14.03
N MET A 163 -3.01 14.33 12.80
CA MET A 163 -2.40 15.58 12.29
C MET A 163 -3.40 16.73 12.20
N VAL A 164 -4.63 16.47 11.75
CA VAL A 164 -5.68 17.49 11.62
C VAL A 164 -6.00 18.11 12.98
N ALA A 165 -6.20 17.28 14.00
CA ALA A 165 -6.46 17.75 15.36
C ALA A 165 -5.25 18.43 15.99
N ALA A 166 -4.03 17.95 15.71
CA ALA A 166 -2.80 18.58 16.20
C ALA A 166 -2.60 19.98 15.59
N LEU A 167 -2.91 20.16 14.30
CA LEU A 167 -2.88 21.45 13.62
C LEU A 167 -3.96 22.40 14.17
N GLU A 168 -5.16 21.92 14.38
CA GLU A 168 -6.29 22.69 14.94
C GLU A 168 -5.96 23.23 16.35
N ARG A 169 -5.33 22.39 17.19
CA ARG A 169 -4.94 22.77 18.56
C ARG A 169 -3.68 23.64 18.63
N GLY A 170 -2.95 23.82 17.52
CA GLY A 170 -1.69 24.54 17.48
C GLY A 170 -0.51 23.76 18.08
N ASN A 171 -0.61 22.44 18.22
CA ASN A 171 0.50 21.59 18.63
C ASN A 171 1.56 21.48 17.53
N ILE A 172 1.15 21.66 16.27
CA ILE A 172 1.97 21.81 15.07
C ILE A 172 1.45 22.99 14.26
N ASP A 173 2.31 23.60 13.45
CA ASP A 173 1.98 24.74 12.58
C ASP A 173 1.73 24.31 11.12
N ALA A 174 2.30 23.17 10.74
CA ALA A 174 2.12 22.52 9.44
C ALA A 174 2.28 21.02 9.58
N TYR A 175 1.89 20.28 8.55
CA TYR A 175 2.18 18.85 8.44
C TYR A 175 2.42 18.42 6.99
N ALA A 176 3.32 17.47 6.80
CA ALA A 176 3.54 16.79 5.54
C ALA A 176 2.80 15.44 5.57
N VAL A 177 1.76 15.29 4.73
CA VAL A 177 0.83 14.16 4.81
C VAL A 177 0.23 13.85 3.43
N TRP A 178 -0.33 12.66 3.33
CA TRP A 178 -1.05 12.17 2.17
C TRP A 178 -2.58 12.30 2.32
N GLU A 179 -3.30 12.08 1.21
CA GLU A 179 -4.77 12.04 1.22
C GLU A 179 -5.32 10.82 2.02
N PRO A 180 -6.47 10.93 2.67
CA PRO A 180 -7.42 12.04 2.65
C PRO A 180 -7.11 13.17 3.67
N TRP A 181 -6.00 13.08 4.39
CA TRP A 181 -5.67 13.98 5.49
C TRP A 181 -5.36 15.40 5.02
N VAL A 182 -4.86 15.57 3.79
CA VAL A 182 -4.74 16.89 3.13
C VAL A 182 -6.12 17.51 2.99
N THR A 183 -7.03 16.83 2.29
CA THR A 183 -8.41 17.33 2.05
C THR A 183 -9.17 17.55 3.37
N ARG A 184 -9.07 16.63 4.33
CA ARG A 184 -9.71 16.78 5.65
C ARG A 184 -9.19 17.97 6.42
N GLY A 185 -7.89 18.22 6.41
CA GLY A 185 -7.31 19.37 7.10
C GLY A 185 -7.74 20.69 6.52
N LEU A 186 -7.76 20.81 5.19
CA LEU A 186 -8.25 22.00 4.49
C LEU A 186 -9.72 22.28 4.76
N ALA A 187 -10.54 21.25 4.94
CA ALA A 187 -11.96 21.39 5.23
C ALA A 187 -12.26 21.70 6.71
N ALA A 188 -11.51 21.10 7.64
CA ALA A 188 -11.80 21.17 9.07
C ALA A 188 -11.13 22.36 9.78
N VAL A 189 -9.93 22.77 9.37
CA VAL A 189 -9.11 23.75 10.09
C VAL A 189 -9.08 25.09 9.34
N LYS A 190 -9.53 26.14 9.98
CA LYS A 190 -9.53 27.49 9.39
C LYS A 190 -8.11 27.99 9.12
N ASN A 191 -7.96 28.83 8.11
CA ASN A 191 -6.70 29.45 7.71
C ASN A 191 -5.61 28.44 7.33
N THR A 192 -6.02 27.29 6.77
CA THR A 192 -5.10 26.30 6.22
C THR A 192 -5.00 26.41 4.71
N LYS A 193 -3.83 26.09 4.19
CA LYS A 193 -3.60 25.95 2.75
C LYS A 193 -2.48 24.97 2.45
N VAL A 194 -2.47 24.47 1.22
CA VAL A 194 -1.36 23.71 0.67
C VAL A 194 -0.20 24.69 0.39
N LEU A 195 0.93 24.48 1.03
CA LEU A 195 2.16 25.25 0.80
C LEU A 195 3.01 24.64 -0.32
N ARG A 196 3.02 23.30 -0.42
CA ARG A 196 3.74 22.56 -1.45
C ARG A 196 3.11 21.20 -1.68
N THR A 197 3.06 20.76 -2.93
CA THR A 197 2.72 19.39 -3.32
C THR A 197 3.99 18.62 -3.67
N GLN A 198 3.88 17.29 -3.82
CA GLN A 198 5.01 16.46 -4.26
C GLN A 198 5.41 16.71 -5.72
N GLU A 199 4.54 17.34 -6.52
CA GLU A 199 4.81 17.67 -7.93
C GLU A 199 6.11 18.44 -8.10
N GLY A 200 7.00 17.96 -8.96
CA GLY A 200 8.31 18.56 -9.20
C GLY A 200 9.30 18.43 -8.02
N ILE A 201 8.94 17.75 -6.95
CA ILE A 201 9.84 17.40 -5.84
C ILE A 201 10.37 15.99 -6.03
N LEU A 202 9.49 14.99 -6.08
CA LEU A 202 9.87 13.60 -6.26
C LEU A 202 8.71 12.76 -6.81
N GLU A 203 9.06 11.64 -7.40
CA GLU A 203 8.11 10.56 -7.67
C GLU A 203 8.13 9.57 -6.50
N GLN A 204 6.96 9.11 -6.11
CA GLN A 204 6.78 8.13 -5.03
C GLN A 204 5.78 7.04 -5.45
N GLY A 205 5.96 5.87 -4.89
CA GLY A 205 5.06 4.74 -5.05
C GLY A 205 4.68 4.11 -3.71
N VAL A 206 3.72 3.23 -3.76
CA VAL A 206 3.47 2.28 -2.68
C VAL A 206 3.71 0.87 -3.18
N PHE A 207 4.26 0.05 -2.30
CA PHE A 207 4.76 -1.26 -2.63
C PHE A 207 4.06 -2.33 -1.80
N ILE A 208 3.92 -3.50 -2.41
CA ILE A 208 3.45 -4.71 -1.75
C ILE A 208 4.68 -5.44 -1.23
N TYR A 209 4.70 -5.61 0.08
CA TYR A 209 5.70 -6.39 0.78
C TYR A 209 5.11 -7.71 1.23
N MET A 210 5.92 -8.77 1.21
CA MET A 210 5.52 -10.10 1.69
C MET A 210 6.64 -10.74 2.49
N ASN A 211 6.28 -11.71 3.32
CA ASN A 211 7.25 -12.56 4.01
C ASN A 211 7.75 -13.68 3.07
N GLN A 212 9.04 -13.65 2.70
CA GLN A 212 9.64 -14.61 1.77
C GLN A 212 9.54 -16.06 2.27
N GLY A 213 9.69 -16.26 3.58
CA GLY A 213 9.57 -17.58 4.17
C GLY A 213 8.18 -18.17 4.00
N TRP A 214 7.14 -17.32 4.09
CA TRP A 214 5.77 -17.74 3.81
C TRP A 214 5.55 -18.01 2.31
N ILE A 215 6.07 -17.17 1.41
CA ILE A 215 5.98 -17.39 -0.05
C ILE A 215 6.55 -18.77 -0.41
N LYS A 216 7.73 -19.11 0.10
CA LYS A 216 8.40 -20.39 -0.18
C LYS A 216 7.60 -21.60 0.32
N LYS A 217 6.90 -21.47 1.44
CA LYS A 217 6.07 -22.53 2.01
C LYS A 217 4.69 -22.64 1.34
N ASN A 218 4.19 -21.55 0.77
CA ASN A 218 2.83 -21.44 0.24
C ASN A 218 2.82 -20.84 -1.18
N PRO A 219 3.57 -21.40 -2.15
CA PRO A 219 3.78 -20.78 -3.45
C PRO A 219 2.49 -20.59 -4.27
N ALA A 220 1.54 -21.53 -4.18
CA ALA A 220 0.26 -21.43 -4.88
C ALA A 220 -0.62 -20.31 -4.31
N GLN A 221 -0.64 -20.16 -2.98
CA GLN A 221 -1.37 -19.10 -2.30
C GLN A 221 -0.75 -17.72 -2.58
N ALA A 222 0.57 -17.61 -2.57
CA ALA A 222 1.27 -16.38 -2.92
C ALA A 222 0.99 -15.95 -4.37
N GLU A 223 0.99 -16.89 -5.31
CA GLU A 223 0.59 -16.62 -6.70
C GLU A 223 -0.88 -16.19 -6.79
N GLY A 224 -1.80 -16.92 -6.13
CA GLY A 224 -3.22 -16.58 -6.09
C GLY A 224 -3.47 -15.18 -5.54
N PHE A 225 -2.71 -14.78 -4.51
CA PHE A 225 -2.77 -13.44 -3.93
C PHE A 225 -2.38 -12.36 -4.97
N VAL A 226 -1.26 -12.52 -5.66
CA VAL A 226 -0.83 -11.55 -6.68
C VAL A 226 -1.81 -11.51 -7.86
N ARG A 227 -2.39 -12.67 -8.29
CA ARG A 227 -3.44 -12.72 -9.32
C ARG A 227 -4.68 -11.91 -8.90
N ALA A 228 -5.15 -12.07 -7.67
CA ALA A 228 -6.28 -11.31 -7.15
C ALA A 228 -6.02 -9.80 -7.19
N LEU A 229 -4.80 -9.35 -6.84
CA LEU A 229 -4.45 -7.94 -6.88
C LEU A 229 -4.30 -7.39 -8.30
N VAL A 230 -3.78 -8.17 -9.24
CA VAL A 230 -3.74 -7.79 -10.67
C VAL A 230 -5.14 -7.60 -11.20
N GLU A 231 -6.07 -8.56 -10.97
CA GLU A 231 -7.47 -8.43 -11.39
C GLU A 231 -8.16 -7.22 -10.73
N ALA A 232 -7.92 -6.98 -9.44
CA ALA A 232 -8.44 -5.79 -8.75
C ALA A 232 -7.93 -4.50 -9.38
N THR A 233 -6.65 -4.46 -9.75
CA THR A 233 -6.04 -3.31 -10.43
C THR A 233 -6.66 -3.09 -11.83
N GLU A 234 -6.97 -4.15 -12.56
CA GLU A 234 -7.70 -4.06 -13.84
C GLU A 234 -9.11 -3.49 -13.66
N ILE A 235 -9.85 -3.92 -12.62
CA ILE A 235 -11.17 -3.37 -12.28
C ILE A 235 -11.05 -1.87 -11.98
N ILE A 236 -10.10 -1.46 -11.14
CA ILE A 236 -9.85 -0.06 -10.78
C ILE A 236 -9.61 0.80 -12.03
N ASN A 237 -8.78 0.30 -12.95
CA ASN A 237 -8.43 1.04 -14.15
C ASN A 237 -9.56 1.09 -15.19
N LYS A 238 -10.39 0.05 -15.26
CA LYS A 238 -11.50 -0.06 -16.21
C LYS A 238 -12.75 0.70 -15.76
N ASP A 239 -13.06 0.64 -14.46
CA ASP A 239 -14.27 1.22 -13.87
C ASP A 239 -13.96 1.80 -12.49
N ARG A 240 -13.41 3.01 -12.49
CA ARG A 240 -13.03 3.72 -11.25
C ARG A 240 -14.23 3.99 -10.34
N SER A 241 -15.40 4.25 -10.89
CA SER A 241 -16.61 4.51 -10.11
C SER A 241 -17.07 3.27 -9.35
N ARG A 242 -17.01 2.07 -9.98
CA ARG A 242 -17.24 0.79 -9.32
C ARG A 242 -16.22 0.56 -8.20
N ALA A 243 -14.94 0.68 -8.52
CA ALA A 243 -13.88 0.52 -7.54
C ALA A 243 -14.00 1.49 -6.35
N ALA A 244 -14.44 2.74 -6.59
CA ALA A 244 -14.68 3.71 -5.53
C ALA A 244 -15.80 3.28 -4.57
N LYS A 245 -16.85 2.62 -5.07
CA LYS A 245 -17.92 2.04 -4.24
C LYS A 245 -17.39 0.91 -3.37
N ASP A 246 -16.57 0.01 -3.93
CA ASP A 246 -15.96 -1.10 -3.18
C ASP A 246 -15.05 -0.57 -2.07
N VAL A 247 -14.16 0.39 -2.41
CA VAL A 247 -13.27 1.02 -1.43
C VAL A 247 -14.06 1.72 -0.33
N SER A 248 -15.14 2.43 -0.68
CA SER A 248 -16.02 3.09 0.27
C SER A 248 -16.75 2.09 1.17
N ALA A 249 -17.23 0.97 0.61
CA ALA A 249 -17.88 -0.10 1.35
C ALA A 249 -16.96 -0.70 2.42
N PHE A 250 -15.69 -0.89 2.08
CA PHE A 250 -14.68 -1.39 3.01
C PHE A 250 -14.30 -0.34 4.07
N LEU A 251 -13.92 0.87 3.65
CA LEU A 251 -13.38 1.91 4.55
C LEU A 251 -14.44 2.56 5.43
N LYS A 252 -15.70 2.68 4.96
CA LYS A 252 -16.86 3.29 5.64
C LYS A 252 -16.68 4.74 6.10
N SER A 253 -15.48 5.29 6.02
CA SER A 253 -15.13 6.64 6.48
C SER A 253 -15.02 7.67 5.35
N LEU A 254 -15.17 7.23 4.10
CA LEU A 254 -15.15 8.03 2.88
C LEU A 254 -16.31 7.63 2.00
N ASP A 255 -17.04 8.60 1.45
CA ASP A 255 -18.09 8.32 0.48
C ASP A 255 -17.53 8.02 -0.92
N PRO A 256 -18.27 7.33 -1.80
CA PRO A 256 -17.78 6.97 -3.13
C PRO A 256 -17.31 8.15 -3.98
N PRO A 257 -18.01 9.31 -4.03
CA PRO A 257 -17.54 10.47 -4.78
C PRO A 257 -16.18 10.99 -4.30
N MET A 258 -15.96 11.06 -2.99
CA MET A 258 -14.68 11.46 -2.41
C MET A 258 -13.59 10.45 -2.77
N VAL A 259 -13.86 9.15 -2.64
CA VAL A 259 -12.91 8.09 -3.02
C VAL A 259 -12.54 8.21 -4.50
N GLU A 260 -13.52 8.34 -5.40
CA GLU A 260 -13.30 8.48 -6.83
C GLU A 260 -12.42 9.70 -7.16
N GLN A 261 -12.70 10.84 -6.54
CA GLN A 261 -11.89 12.05 -6.66
C GLN A 261 -10.45 11.82 -6.19
N LEU A 262 -10.26 11.18 -5.03
CA LEU A 262 -8.93 10.89 -4.49
C LEU A 262 -8.16 9.92 -5.39
N MET A 263 -8.81 8.91 -5.96
CA MET A 263 -8.20 7.96 -6.89
C MET A 263 -7.67 8.62 -8.17
N THR A 264 -8.15 9.82 -8.55
CA THR A 264 -7.58 10.59 -9.69
C THR A 264 -6.16 11.10 -9.44
N LYS A 265 -5.74 11.14 -8.17
CA LYS A 265 -4.41 11.57 -7.76
C LYS A 265 -3.38 10.43 -7.73
N LEU A 266 -3.78 9.26 -8.21
CA LEU A 266 -3.01 8.02 -8.21
C LEU A 266 -3.00 7.40 -9.61
N THR A 267 -1.94 6.65 -9.91
CA THR A 267 -1.93 5.69 -11.02
C THR A 267 -1.78 4.31 -10.42
N TYR A 268 -2.73 3.42 -10.69
CA TYR A 268 -2.68 2.03 -10.23
C TYR A 268 -2.02 1.17 -11.30
N ASP A 269 -0.83 0.68 -11.03
CA ASP A 269 -0.06 -0.13 -11.96
C ASP A 269 0.82 -1.12 -11.20
N MET A 270 0.47 -2.40 -11.33
CA MET A 270 1.24 -3.49 -10.72
C MET A 270 2.48 -3.74 -11.57
N GLU A 271 3.64 -3.28 -11.10
CA GLU A 271 4.90 -3.41 -11.84
C GLU A 271 6.13 -3.55 -10.94
N LEU A 272 7.23 -3.97 -11.55
CA LEU A 272 8.60 -3.83 -11.08
C LEU A 272 9.43 -3.28 -12.24
N SER A 273 9.59 -1.97 -12.29
CA SER A 273 10.27 -1.23 -13.35
C SER A 273 11.55 -0.56 -12.83
N ASN A 274 12.37 -0.01 -13.74
CA ASN A 274 13.52 0.80 -13.33
C ASN A 274 13.10 2.01 -12.47
N ASP A 275 11.93 2.60 -12.75
CA ASP A 275 11.39 3.72 -11.95
C ASP A 275 11.04 3.24 -10.54
N SER A 276 10.41 2.05 -10.42
CA SER A 276 10.13 1.42 -9.12
C SER A 276 11.41 1.27 -8.29
N ILE A 277 12.50 0.82 -8.92
CA ILE A 277 13.79 0.66 -8.25
C ILE A 277 14.41 2.02 -7.90
N SER A 278 14.25 3.03 -8.75
CA SER A 278 14.75 4.39 -8.48
C SER A 278 14.09 5.02 -7.26
N MET A 279 12.78 4.81 -7.08
CA MET A 279 12.06 5.25 -5.87
C MET A 279 12.59 4.56 -4.60
N LEU A 280 12.83 3.25 -4.66
CA LEU A 280 13.45 2.51 -3.54
C LEU A 280 14.87 3.01 -3.24
N ARG A 281 15.71 3.28 -4.26
CA ARG A 281 17.06 3.82 -4.08
C ARG A 281 17.07 5.22 -3.46
N LEU A 282 16.10 6.07 -3.81
CA LEU A 282 15.95 7.38 -3.18
C LEU A 282 15.66 7.22 -1.67
N ALA A 283 14.73 6.34 -1.32
CA ALA A 283 14.40 6.07 0.08
C ALA A 283 15.58 5.47 0.86
N GLU A 284 16.37 4.58 0.24
CA GLU A 284 17.63 4.08 0.82
C GLU A 284 18.61 5.22 1.12
N SER A 285 18.79 6.13 0.17
CA SER A 285 19.66 7.30 0.35
C SER A 285 19.23 8.16 1.54
N GLN A 286 17.92 8.40 1.68
CA GLN A 286 17.37 9.17 2.81
C GLN A 286 17.59 8.46 4.15
N LEU A 287 17.40 7.14 4.22
CA LEU A 287 17.67 6.35 5.43
C LEU A 287 19.16 6.35 5.80
N LYS A 288 20.06 6.31 4.80
CA LYS A 288 21.51 6.45 5.02
C LYS A 288 21.87 7.80 5.60
N GLN A 289 21.33 8.88 5.02
CA GLN A 289 21.57 10.25 5.51
C GLN A 289 21.09 10.44 6.96
N GLN A 290 20.03 9.72 7.35
CA GLN A 290 19.52 9.72 8.73
C GLN A 290 20.28 8.79 9.68
N GLY A 291 21.27 8.04 9.21
CA GLY A 291 21.96 7.02 10.01
C GLY A 291 21.09 5.83 10.43
N LYS A 292 19.97 5.61 9.72
CA LYS A 292 19.01 4.55 10.05
C LYS A 292 19.27 3.21 9.33
N LEU A 293 20.25 3.16 8.43
CA LEU A 293 20.67 1.91 7.79
C LEU A 293 22.02 1.44 8.35
N THR A 294 22.07 0.18 8.76
CA THR A 294 23.28 -0.45 9.27
C THR A 294 24.18 -0.99 8.14
N LYS A 295 23.59 -1.25 6.97
CA LYS A 295 24.26 -1.78 5.78
C LYS A 295 23.54 -1.34 4.50
N PRO A 296 24.21 -1.33 3.34
CA PRO A 296 23.55 -1.12 2.04
C PRO A 296 22.49 -2.18 1.77
N VAL A 297 21.45 -1.80 1.03
CA VAL A 297 20.38 -2.72 0.62
C VAL A 297 20.90 -3.63 -0.50
N ASP A 298 20.78 -4.93 -0.30
CA ASP A 298 20.98 -5.92 -1.38
C ASP A 298 19.64 -6.04 -2.16
N TYR A 299 19.57 -5.36 -3.28
CA TYR A 299 18.36 -5.38 -4.12
C TYR A 299 18.08 -6.75 -4.74
N GLY A 300 19.11 -7.60 -4.90
CA GLY A 300 18.91 -8.98 -5.33
C GLY A 300 18.17 -9.84 -4.31
N ALA A 301 18.40 -9.57 -3.02
CA ALA A 301 17.68 -10.22 -1.92
C ALA A 301 16.35 -9.54 -1.59
N PHE A 302 16.28 -8.21 -1.72
CA PHE A 302 15.10 -7.43 -1.36
C PHE A 302 13.95 -7.55 -2.36
N ILE A 303 14.24 -7.65 -3.66
CA ILE A 303 13.21 -7.74 -4.70
C ILE A 303 12.91 -9.20 -5.00
N TYR A 304 11.64 -9.58 -4.90
CA TYR A 304 11.14 -10.92 -5.22
C TYR A 304 10.24 -10.88 -6.47
N PRO A 305 10.82 -10.87 -7.68
CA PRO A 305 10.07 -10.60 -8.92
C PRO A 305 9.26 -11.80 -9.42
N ASP A 306 9.55 -13.01 -8.94
CA ASP A 306 9.07 -14.25 -9.56
C ASP A 306 7.54 -14.38 -9.51
N LEU A 307 6.90 -13.91 -8.45
CA LEU A 307 5.44 -13.92 -8.36
C LEU A 307 4.81 -13.02 -9.43
N LEU A 308 5.26 -11.77 -9.52
CA LEU A 308 4.71 -10.84 -10.51
C LEU A 308 5.08 -11.27 -11.93
N ARG A 309 6.32 -11.73 -12.16
CA ARG A 309 6.76 -12.23 -13.48
C ARG A 309 5.90 -13.39 -13.98
N LYS A 310 5.47 -14.26 -13.07
CA LYS A 310 4.62 -15.40 -13.41
C LYS A 310 3.20 -14.98 -13.78
N VAL A 311 2.67 -13.93 -13.13
CA VAL A 311 1.28 -13.46 -13.31
C VAL A 311 1.19 -12.40 -14.41
N LEU A 312 2.16 -11.49 -14.48
CA LEU A 312 2.16 -10.33 -15.36
C LEU A 312 3.58 -10.04 -15.91
N PRO A 313 4.13 -10.94 -16.77
CA PRO A 313 5.53 -10.91 -17.18
C PRO A 313 5.95 -9.59 -17.85
N GLY A 314 5.06 -8.95 -18.61
CA GLY A 314 5.32 -7.69 -19.31
C GLY A 314 5.52 -6.47 -18.39
N LYS A 315 5.25 -6.63 -17.08
CA LYS A 315 5.41 -5.56 -16.07
C LYS A 315 6.64 -5.73 -15.16
N VAL A 316 7.51 -6.69 -15.47
CA VAL A 316 8.77 -6.93 -14.75
C VAL A 316 9.93 -6.66 -15.70
N ASN A 317 10.41 -5.42 -15.72
CA ASN A 317 11.39 -4.93 -16.71
C ASN A 317 12.52 -4.08 -16.10
N TYR A 318 12.83 -4.27 -14.82
CA TYR A 318 13.95 -3.57 -14.16
C TYR A 318 15.28 -4.27 -14.38
N LYS A 319 16.37 -3.50 -14.28
CA LYS A 319 17.73 -4.00 -14.18
C LYS A 319 18.13 -4.01 -12.70
N PRO A 320 18.62 -5.15 -12.18
CA PRO A 320 19.05 -5.30 -10.78
C PRO A 320 20.12 -4.31 -10.33
#